data_f1f02ee04d979e7e2293f2795673dcdb
#
_entry.id   f1f02ee04d979e7e2293f2795673dcdb
#
_cell.length_a   1.000
_cell.length_b   1.000
_cell.length_c   1.000
_cell.angle_alpha   90.00
_cell.angle_beta   90.00
_cell.angle_gamma   90.00
#
_symmetry.space_group_name_H-M   'P 1'
#
loop_
_entity.id
_entity.type
_entity.pdbx_description
1 polymer ?
#
loop_
_entity_poly.entity_id
_entity_poly.type
_entity_poly.pdbx_seq_one_letter_code
_entity_poly.pdbx_strand_id
1 'polypeptide(L)'
;MKKYLATLVILLVSSFATVSAQTWGNPYSGNVKSASQQQASITFKNKSDYTMTLKIMKEYGGVYSTVVLSPRSSRTVSFSSTSSYKLKIKAVHNGIASYHDGGNFSVTCNEYEWTEGTMEFMLSTYGSGLGPRISAKEFESNY
;
A
#
# COMPACT_ATOMS: atom_id res chain seq x y z
N MET A 1 16.43 30.99 -12.75
CA MET A 1 15.80 30.10 -11.79
C MET A 1 15.38 28.82 -12.50
N LYS A 2 16.10 27.75 -12.25
CA LYS A 2 15.69 26.43 -12.76
C LYS A 2 14.63 25.88 -11.81
N LYS A 3 13.39 25.88 -12.23
CA LYS A 3 12.33 25.15 -11.51
C LYS A 3 12.54 23.66 -11.80
N TYR A 4 13.09 22.95 -10.83
CA TYR A 4 13.12 21.49 -10.90
C TYR A 4 11.73 20.96 -10.63
N LEU A 5 11.03 20.59 -11.69
CA LEU A 5 9.79 19.84 -11.59
C LEU A 5 10.20 18.42 -11.20
N ALA A 6 10.04 18.08 -9.92
CA ALA A 6 10.17 16.70 -9.51
C ALA A 6 9.01 15.92 -10.12
N THR A 7 9.29 15.11 -11.08
CA THR A 7 8.31 14.27 -11.75
C THR A 7 8.38 12.88 -11.15
N LEU A 8 7.28 12.43 -10.62
CA LEU A 8 7.07 11.23 -9.87
C LEU A 8 6.61 10.10 -10.80
N VAL A 9 7.39 9.07 -10.98
CA VAL A 9 6.96 7.85 -11.68
C VAL A 9 6.58 6.79 -10.67
N ILE A 10 5.30 6.45 -10.58
CA ILE A 10 4.88 5.18 -10.04
C ILE A 10 4.97 4.15 -11.14
N LEU A 11 5.93 3.25 -11.04
CA LEU A 11 5.79 1.98 -11.70
C LEU A 11 4.98 1.09 -10.75
N LEU A 12 3.66 1.05 -10.94
CA LEU A 12 2.81 0.11 -10.25
C LEU A 12 3.07 -1.28 -10.83
N VAL A 13 4.13 -1.91 -10.41
CA VAL A 13 4.29 -3.35 -10.64
C VAL A 13 3.56 -4.06 -9.52
N SER A 14 2.25 -4.16 -9.65
CA SER A 14 1.46 -5.02 -8.78
C SER A 14 1.58 -6.45 -9.26
N SER A 15 2.55 -7.17 -8.73
CA SER A 15 2.54 -8.62 -8.81
C SER A 15 1.57 -9.14 -7.75
N PHE A 16 0.30 -9.25 -8.09
CA PHE A 16 -0.65 -9.94 -7.22
C PHE A 16 -0.51 -11.44 -7.46
N ALA A 17 0.12 -12.13 -6.53
CA ALA A 17 0.04 -13.57 -6.46
C ALA A 17 -1.17 -13.93 -5.59
N THR A 18 -2.20 -14.48 -6.21
CA THR A 18 -3.30 -15.11 -5.47
C THR A 18 -2.86 -16.53 -5.12
N VAL A 19 -2.63 -16.79 -3.85
CA VAL A 19 -2.31 -18.13 -3.38
C VAL A 19 -3.61 -18.79 -2.93
N SER A 20 -4.06 -19.77 -3.68
CA SER A 20 -5.19 -20.63 -3.29
C SER A 20 -4.64 -21.80 -2.48
N ALA A 21 -4.97 -21.87 -1.20
CA ALA A 21 -4.66 -23.03 -0.39
C ALA A 21 -5.74 -24.09 -0.58
N GLN A 22 -5.45 -25.13 -1.37
CA GLN A 22 -6.24 -26.34 -1.35
C GLN A 22 -5.74 -27.24 -0.21
N THR A 23 -6.45 -27.21 0.90
CA THR A 23 -6.21 -28.16 2.00
C THR A 23 -6.98 -29.46 1.69
N TRP A 24 -6.31 -30.47 1.18
CA TRP A 24 -6.82 -31.82 1.22
C TRP A 24 -6.66 -32.33 2.66
N GLY A 25 -7.63 -32.04 3.51
CA GLY A 25 -7.67 -32.53 4.87
C GLY A 25 -7.98 -34.02 4.89
N ASN A 26 -7.08 -34.81 5.47
CA ASN A 26 -7.36 -36.19 5.84
C ASN A 26 -8.38 -36.19 6.99
N PRO A 27 -9.58 -36.78 6.86
CA PRO A 27 -10.66 -36.67 7.84
C PRO A 27 -10.41 -37.38 9.18
N TYR A 28 -9.23 -37.96 9.40
CA TYR A 28 -8.91 -38.73 10.60
C TYR A 28 -7.68 -38.29 11.37
N SER A 29 -7.16 -37.11 11.12
CA SER A 29 -6.07 -36.54 11.95
C SER A 29 -6.64 -35.61 13.00
N GLY A 30 -6.80 -36.07 14.23
CA GLY A 30 -7.34 -35.32 15.37
C GLY A 30 -6.41 -34.26 15.97
N ASN A 31 -5.63 -33.59 15.19
CA ASN A 31 -4.93 -32.36 15.53
C ASN A 31 -5.52 -31.21 14.71
N VAL A 32 -6.57 -30.61 15.24
CA VAL A 32 -7.01 -29.29 14.80
C VAL A 32 -5.87 -28.33 15.18
N LYS A 33 -4.88 -28.17 14.33
CA LYS A 33 -4.08 -26.95 14.35
C LYS A 33 -5.07 -25.83 14.13
N SER A 34 -5.19 -24.94 15.13
CA SER A 34 -5.86 -23.66 14.92
C SER A 34 -5.44 -23.16 13.54
N ALA A 35 -6.41 -23.02 12.66
CA ALA A 35 -6.15 -22.37 11.40
C ALA A 35 -5.56 -21.02 11.76
N SER A 36 -4.27 -20.85 11.55
CA SER A 36 -3.64 -19.54 11.66
C SER A 36 -4.47 -18.67 10.75
N GLN A 37 -5.10 -17.64 11.29
CA GLN A 37 -5.92 -16.74 10.50
C GLN A 37 -5.04 -16.24 9.37
N GLN A 38 -5.35 -16.69 8.16
CA GLN A 38 -4.64 -16.26 6.99
C GLN A 38 -4.91 -14.77 6.85
N GLN A 39 -3.85 -13.98 6.77
CA GLN A 39 -3.94 -12.54 6.62
C GLN A 39 -3.44 -12.16 5.24
N ALA A 40 -4.21 -11.34 4.57
CA ALA A 40 -3.73 -10.65 3.39
C ALA A 40 -2.63 -9.66 3.79
N SER A 41 -1.65 -9.45 2.95
CA SER A 41 -0.56 -8.51 3.21
C SER A 41 -0.13 -7.77 1.95
N ILE A 42 0.15 -6.49 2.11
CA ILE A 42 0.75 -5.65 1.06
C ILE A 42 2.05 -5.08 1.60
N THR A 43 3.13 -5.31 0.88
CA THR A 43 4.42 -4.69 1.15
C THR A 43 4.53 -3.40 0.34
N PHE A 44 4.68 -2.28 1.02
CA PHE A 44 4.93 -0.98 0.42
C PHE A 44 6.42 -0.71 0.41
N LYS A 45 6.98 -0.45 -0.76
CA LYS A 45 8.40 -0.29 -0.98
C LYS A 45 8.72 1.09 -1.57
N ASN A 46 9.50 1.87 -0.85
CA ASN A 46 9.99 3.16 -1.30
C ASN A 46 11.35 3.01 -1.98
N LYS A 47 11.39 3.18 -3.28
CA LYS A 47 12.63 3.12 -4.09
C LYS A 47 13.23 4.50 -4.38
N SER A 48 12.81 5.52 -3.67
CA SER A 48 13.27 6.89 -3.84
C SER A 48 14.09 7.38 -2.64
N ASP A 49 14.67 8.57 -2.79
CA ASP A 49 15.39 9.28 -1.71
C ASP A 49 14.45 10.17 -0.87
N TYR A 50 13.16 10.10 -1.10
CA TYR A 50 12.14 10.83 -0.35
C TYR A 50 11.68 10.03 0.86
N THR A 51 11.30 10.72 1.93
CA THR A 51 10.50 10.10 2.99
C THR A 51 9.04 10.14 2.58
N MET A 52 8.38 8.99 2.59
CA MET A 52 6.97 8.87 2.21
C MET A 52 6.12 8.53 3.42
N THR A 53 5.00 9.22 3.55
CA THR A 53 3.93 8.84 4.48
C THR A 53 2.75 8.36 3.65
N LEU A 54 2.38 7.11 3.84
CA LEU A 54 1.25 6.46 3.19
C LEU A 54 0.07 6.44 4.17
N LYS A 55 -1.03 7.06 3.80
CA LYS A 55 -2.27 7.04 4.56
C LYS A 55 -3.26 6.11 3.85
N ILE A 56 -3.50 4.96 4.44
CA ILE A 56 -4.43 3.96 3.91
C ILE A 56 -5.81 4.26 4.47
N MET A 57 -6.74 4.63 3.60
CA MET A 57 -8.10 5.00 3.94
C MET A 57 -9.04 3.85 3.66
N LYS A 58 -10.01 3.64 4.54
CA LYS A 58 -11.13 2.73 4.29
C LYS A 58 -12.04 3.29 3.19
N GLU A 59 -12.70 2.41 2.45
CA GLU A 59 -13.59 2.80 1.35
C GLU A 59 -14.67 3.80 1.79
N TYR A 60 -15.24 3.60 2.96
CA TYR A 60 -16.34 4.43 3.49
C TYR A 60 -15.89 5.50 4.49
N GLY A 61 -14.61 5.87 4.45
CA GLY A 61 -14.03 6.89 5.31
C GLY A 61 -13.32 6.32 6.54
N GLY A 62 -12.46 7.13 7.09
CA GLY A 62 -11.60 6.78 8.21
C GLY A 62 -10.26 6.17 7.78
N VAL A 63 -9.27 6.33 8.62
CA VAL A 63 -7.92 5.81 8.42
C VAL A 63 -7.87 4.36 8.84
N TYR A 64 -7.39 3.48 7.96
CA TYR A 64 -7.05 2.10 8.31
C TYR A 64 -5.66 2.03 8.96
N SER A 65 -4.67 2.61 8.30
CA SER A 65 -3.28 2.63 8.78
C SER A 65 -2.51 3.80 8.18
N THR A 66 -1.52 4.26 8.91
CA THR A 66 -0.53 5.22 8.42
C THR A 66 0.85 4.58 8.49
N VAL A 67 1.56 4.58 7.36
CA VAL A 67 2.88 3.96 7.21
C VAL A 67 3.88 5.01 6.81
N VAL A 68 4.98 5.11 7.53
CA VAL A 68 6.11 5.97 7.16
C VAL A 68 7.21 5.12 6.57
N LEU A 69 7.61 5.44 5.35
CA LEU A 69 8.70 4.80 4.62
C LEU A 69 9.88 5.76 4.52
N SER A 70 10.96 5.45 5.21
CA SER A 70 12.23 6.12 4.99
C SER A 70 12.74 5.89 3.57
N PRO A 71 13.68 6.69 3.05
CA PRO A 71 14.30 6.43 1.76
C PRO A 71 14.79 4.99 1.64
N ARG A 72 14.50 4.34 0.51
CA ARG A 72 14.95 2.97 0.19
C ARG A 72 14.49 1.90 1.19
N SER A 73 13.40 2.13 1.90
CA SER A 73 12.85 1.18 2.86
C SER A 73 11.51 0.58 2.40
N SER A 74 11.09 -0.47 3.08
CA SER A 74 9.81 -1.11 2.87
C SER A 74 9.12 -1.44 4.19
N ARG A 75 7.79 -1.53 4.14
CA ARG A 75 6.95 -2.02 5.25
C ARG A 75 5.80 -2.86 4.73
N THR A 76 5.48 -3.89 5.48
CA THR A 76 4.34 -4.78 5.20
C THR A 76 3.18 -4.42 6.11
N VAL A 77 1.99 -4.27 5.52
CA VAL A 77 0.73 -4.05 6.23
C VAL A 77 -0.15 -5.27 6.04
N SER A 78 -0.71 -5.77 7.13
CA SER A 78 -1.61 -6.92 7.14
C SER A 78 -3.07 -6.47 7.14
N PHE A 79 -3.91 -7.25 6.46
CA PHE A 79 -5.34 -7.02 6.33
C PHE A 79 -6.09 -8.29 6.75
N SER A 80 -7.07 -8.15 7.61
CA SER A 80 -7.81 -9.28 8.18
C SER A 80 -9.14 -9.58 7.49
N SER A 81 -9.53 -8.77 6.52
CA SER A 81 -10.79 -8.94 5.80
C SER A 81 -10.70 -8.43 4.37
N THR A 82 -11.55 -8.96 3.51
CA THR A 82 -11.73 -8.47 2.14
C THR A 82 -12.30 -7.06 2.16
N SER A 83 -11.59 -6.11 1.56
CA SER A 83 -12.02 -4.72 1.48
C SER A 83 -11.28 -3.95 0.40
N SER A 84 -11.83 -2.78 0.06
CA SER A 84 -11.19 -1.80 -0.80
C SER A 84 -10.66 -0.62 0.03
N TYR A 85 -9.55 -0.07 -0.40
CA TYR A 85 -8.85 1.01 0.27
C TYR A 85 -8.46 2.09 -0.73
N LYS A 86 -8.33 3.30 -0.22
CA LYS A 86 -7.77 4.43 -0.95
C LYS A 86 -6.42 4.80 -0.36
N LEU A 87 -5.45 5.09 -1.19
CA LEU A 87 -4.11 5.49 -0.78
C LEU A 87 -3.91 6.99 -0.97
N LYS A 88 -3.49 7.67 0.08
CA LYS A 88 -2.99 9.04 0.03
C LYS A 88 -1.51 9.05 0.36
N ILE A 89 -0.71 9.82 -0.37
CA ILE A 89 0.75 9.82 -0.25
C ILE A 89 1.24 11.23 0.02
N LYS A 90 2.08 11.36 1.05
CA LYS A 90 2.90 12.55 1.29
C LYS A 90 4.35 12.19 1.04
N ALA A 91 5.01 12.91 0.16
CA ALA A 91 6.44 12.72 -0.13
C ALA A 91 7.21 13.98 0.29
N VAL A 92 8.27 13.80 1.06
CA VAL A 92 9.10 14.89 1.59
C VAL A 92 10.56 14.69 1.18
N HIS A 93 11.16 15.72 0.62
CA HIS A 93 12.58 15.77 0.31
C HIS A 93 13.11 17.20 0.51
N ASN A 94 14.22 17.31 1.22
CA ASN A 94 14.83 18.62 1.55
C ASN A 94 13.83 19.62 2.16
N GLY A 95 12.95 19.15 3.05
CA GLY A 95 11.94 19.98 3.70
C GLY A 95 10.75 20.39 2.82
N ILE A 96 10.70 19.94 1.57
CA ILE A 96 9.59 20.23 0.64
C ILE A 96 8.67 19.03 0.59
N ALA A 97 7.39 19.25 0.92
CA ALA A 97 6.35 18.22 0.88
C ALA A 97 5.49 18.33 -0.38
N SER A 98 5.14 17.20 -0.94
CA SER A 98 4.10 17.08 -1.96
C SER A 98 3.08 16.02 -1.54
N TYR A 99 1.84 16.19 -1.95
CA TYR A 99 0.72 15.33 -1.58
C TYR A 99 0.04 14.79 -2.84
N HIS A 100 -0.30 13.51 -2.83
CA HIS A 100 -0.82 12.83 -4.00
C HIS A 100 -1.95 11.86 -3.64
N ASP A 101 -2.88 11.70 -4.56
CA ASP A 101 -3.84 10.60 -4.56
C ASP A 101 -3.17 9.37 -5.15
N GLY A 102 -2.89 8.39 -4.33
CA GLY A 102 -2.23 7.14 -4.73
C GLY A 102 -3.18 6.11 -5.37
N GLY A 103 -4.44 6.47 -5.58
CA GLY A 103 -5.45 5.59 -6.15
C GLY A 103 -6.06 4.61 -5.15
N ASN A 104 -6.83 3.69 -5.69
CA ASN A 104 -7.54 2.67 -4.93
C ASN A 104 -6.89 1.31 -5.14
N PHE A 105 -6.96 0.46 -4.12
CA PHE A 105 -6.59 -0.93 -4.20
C PHE A 105 -7.55 -1.79 -3.38
N SER A 106 -7.63 -3.06 -3.71
CA SER A 106 -8.48 -4.02 -3.00
C SER A 106 -7.64 -5.19 -2.51
N VAL A 107 -8.01 -5.73 -1.38
CA VAL A 107 -7.46 -6.96 -0.85
C VAL A 107 -8.57 -7.98 -0.66
N THR A 108 -8.26 -9.24 -0.92
CA THR A 108 -9.10 -10.38 -0.61
C THR A 108 -8.52 -11.08 0.61
N CYS A 109 -9.32 -11.38 1.58
CA CYS A 109 -8.93 -12.14 2.75
C CYS A 109 -10.15 -12.90 3.28
N ASN A 110 -10.22 -14.19 2.95
CA ASN A 110 -11.28 -15.09 3.40
C ASN A 110 -10.69 -16.47 3.71
N GLU A 111 -11.49 -17.45 3.98
CA GLU A 111 -11.05 -18.80 4.34
C GLU A 111 -10.30 -19.54 3.22
N TYR A 112 -10.48 -19.12 1.96
CA TYR A 112 -9.97 -19.80 0.77
C TYR A 112 -8.89 -19.02 0.04
N GLU A 113 -8.94 -17.69 0.10
CA GLU A 113 -8.09 -16.80 -0.67
C GLU A 113 -7.60 -15.63 0.16
N TRP A 114 -6.35 -15.25 -0.06
CA TRP A 114 -5.79 -14.03 0.50
C TRP A 114 -4.83 -13.37 -0.50
N THR A 115 -4.79 -12.06 -0.44
CA THR A 115 -3.90 -11.25 -1.28
C THR A 115 -2.54 -11.10 -0.63
N GLU A 116 -1.48 -11.42 -1.35
CA GLU A 116 -0.12 -11.02 -1.05
C GLU A 116 0.42 -10.21 -2.23
N GLY A 117 0.97 -9.04 -1.96
CA GLY A 117 1.46 -8.18 -3.02
C GLY A 117 2.50 -7.17 -2.57
N THR A 118 3.14 -6.52 -3.54
CA THR A 118 4.10 -5.45 -3.31
C THR A 118 3.72 -4.26 -4.17
N MET A 119 3.67 -3.08 -3.56
CA MET A 119 3.56 -1.80 -4.24
C MET A 119 4.88 -1.06 -4.14
N GLU A 120 5.46 -0.71 -5.27
CA GLU A 120 6.72 0.01 -5.32
C GLU A 120 6.50 1.46 -5.76
N PHE A 121 7.11 2.38 -5.04
CA PHE A 121 7.05 3.81 -5.31
C PHE A 121 8.41 4.31 -5.75
N MET A 122 8.46 4.92 -6.92
CA MET A 122 9.65 5.56 -7.45
C MET A 122 9.37 7.05 -7.66
N LEU A 123 10.28 7.88 -7.18
CA LEU A 123 10.34 9.30 -7.48
C LEU A 123 11.58 9.55 -8.32
N SER A 124 11.39 10.03 -9.53
CA SER A 124 12.48 10.54 -10.33
C SER A 124 12.26 12.01 -10.64
N THR A 125 13.34 12.72 -10.90
CA THR A 125 13.31 14.12 -11.35
C THR A 125 12.67 14.29 -12.73
N TYR A 126 12.34 13.21 -13.42
CA TYR A 126 11.84 13.20 -14.81
C TYR A 126 10.58 12.34 -14.96
N GLY A 127 9.51 12.64 -14.31
CA GLY A 127 8.29 11.94 -14.59
C GLY A 127 7.32 11.90 -13.41
N SER A 128 6.05 12.13 -13.66
CA SER A 128 4.99 12.11 -12.65
C SER A 128 4.47 10.70 -12.44
N GLY A 129 4.36 10.26 -11.22
CA GLY A 129 3.89 8.92 -11.04
C GLY A 129 3.19 8.59 -9.75
N LEU A 130 3.08 9.48 -8.75
CA LEU A 130 2.30 9.16 -7.53
C LEU A 130 0.80 9.46 -7.69
N GLY A 131 0.35 9.67 -8.92
CA GLY A 131 -1.02 10.07 -9.16
C GLY A 131 -1.24 11.58 -9.04
N PRO A 132 -2.50 12.03 -9.17
CA PRO A 132 -2.84 13.45 -9.12
C PRO A 132 -2.39 14.11 -7.82
N ARG A 133 -1.97 15.35 -7.90
CA ARG A 133 -1.68 16.15 -6.71
C ARG A 133 -2.97 16.48 -5.97
N ILE A 134 -2.91 16.38 -4.66
CA ILE A 134 -3.95 16.82 -3.75
C ILE A 134 -3.40 17.90 -2.82
N SER A 135 -4.27 18.61 -2.13
CA SER A 135 -3.86 19.58 -1.13
C SER A 135 -3.42 18.91 0.17
N ALA A 136 -2.62 19.59 0.97
CA ALA A 136 -2.30 19.13 2.33
C ALA A 136 -3.58 18.91 3.16
N LYS A 137 -4.56 19.79 3.03
CA LYS A 137 -5.87 19.65 3.71
C LYS A 137 -6.60 18.38 3.31
N GLU A 138 -6.57 18.02 2.03
CA GLU A 138 -7.18 16.79 1.54
C GLU A 138 -6.42 15.55 2.04
N PHE A 139 -5.10 15.61 2.11
CA PHE A 139 -4.29 14.54 2.69
C PHE A 139 -4.64 14.33 4.17
N GLU A 140 -4.79 15.39 4.93
CA GLU A 140 -5.13 15.32 6.37
C GLU A 140 -6.58 14.90 6.63
N SER A 141 -7.47 15.06 5.66
CA SER A 141 -8.87 14.66 5.81
C SER A 141 -9.00 13.13 5.98
N ASN A 142 -10.01 12.72 6.74
CA ASN A 142 -10.33 11.31 6.99
C ASN A 142 -11.39 10.76 6.01
N TYR A 143 -11.55 11.42 4.88
CA TYR A 143 -12.48 11.04 3.81
C TYR A 143 -11.78 10.82 2.49
#